data_72e2a1fb1e68fc5e1fab8ff226c6e62c
#
_entry.id   72e2a1fb1e68fc5e1fab8ff226c6e62c
#
_cell.length_a   1.000
_cell.length_b   1.000
_cell.length_c   1.000
_cell.angle_alpha   90.00
_cell.angle_beta   90.00
_cell.angle_gamma   90.00
#
_symmetry.space_group_name_H-M   'P 1'
#
loop_
_entity.id
_entity.type
_entity.pdbx_description
1 polymer ?
#
loop_
_entity_poly.entity_id
_entity_poly.type
_entity_poly.pdbx_seq_one_letter_code
_entity_poly.pdbx_strand_id
1 'polypeptide(L)'
;MKRKILTIFLAATAMSALCAEPPVEVHPNLGVTVSDAATGASMTLLTRHQQRMWSERSTLDRDVFSPKSVNFHPDGTKYYVNMLEGCRTVVYDARTHDKLAVISHELDKDDAALWAPASALYTFRHYKARDVRAFSGRPVEGAFSHGGRYFWAPYYRRSFDINAQEPSAVAVIDTRADTIVRILDVGVLPKMVCVSPWNDVVAIAHWGDNTVGLIDITDVRPQMWRQRANVAVDRQLKLDLPLDKHVDRDNGSGNALRGMAFVAHGRYVLVACMGGMGGVAVIDVHRERFVGRLTGMLPNIRHLATANDCLYLSANRAGAVQRIPLSSVMSAITQMCATSEGKPQRVAIPAEKIETLKLTGGIRTIALTADGRYLLAASNTASCLHLVDARKFKKLLTIPADSYPVGLDVSPDGKTAVSTSQGRERQGGNVVDVYTLTLPE
;
A
#
# COMPACT_ATOMS: atom_id res chain seq x y z
N MET A 1 -62.41 32.43 -28.28
CA MET A 1 -61.79 31.61 -27.23
C MET A 1 -61.40 30.27 -27.80
N LYS A 2 -60.13 30.06 -28.11
CA LYS A 2 -59.57 28.77 -28.59
C LYS A 2 -58.65 28.23 -27.52
N ARG A 3 -59.06 27.12 -26.87
CA ARG A 3 -58.22 26.36 -25.93
C ARG A 3 -57.18 25.57 -26.72
N LYS A 4 -55.90 25.81 -26.44
CA LYS A 4 -54.78 24.97 -26.90
C LYS A 4 -54.58 23.84 -25.87
N ILE A 5 -54.75 22.60 -26.33
CA ILE A 5 -54.42 21.40 -25.57
C ILE A 5 -52.92 21.19 -25.74
N LEU A 6 -52.20 21.21 -24.62
CA LEU A 6 -50.76 20.92 -24.55
C LEU A 6 -50.60 19.41 -24.28
N THR A 7 -50.15 18.67 -25.27
CA THR A 7 -49.84 17.26 -25.14
C THR A 7 -48.42 17.11 -24.58
N ILE A 8 -48.31 16.66 -23.34
CA ILE A 8 -47.02 16.33 -22.71
C ILE A 8 -46.63 14.92 -23.11
N PHE A 9 -45.57 14.78 -23.90
CA PHE A 9 -44.92 13.49 -24.14
C PHE A 9 -44.09 13.14 -22.92
N LEU A 10 -44.50 12.11 -22.14
CA LEU A 10 -43.66 11.46 -21.17
C LEU A 10 -42.67 10.53 -21.90
N ALA A 11 -41.44 10.93 -22.00
CA ALA A 11 -40.35 10.03 -22.40
C ALA A 11 -40.02 9.14 -21.21
N ALA A 12 -40.44 7.87 -21.25
CA ALA A 12 -40.01 6.84 -20.32
C ALA A 12 -38.55 6.46 -20.66
N THR A 13 -37.61 7.05 -19.94
CA THR A 13 -36.22 6.54 -19.91
C THR A 13 -36.22 5.22 -19.14
N ALA A 14 -36.08 4.12 -19.87
CA ALA A 14 -35.76 2.84 -19.28
C ALA A 14 -34.35 2.92 -18.64
N MET A 15 -34.31 3.14 -17.32
CA MET A 15 -33.11 2.88 -16.53
C MET A 15 -32.90 1.36 -16.56
N SER A 16 -31.93 0.92 -17.36
CA SER A 16 -31.35 -0.41 -17.23
C SER A 16 -30.85 -0.52 -15.80
N ALA A 17 -31.55 -1.29 -14.96
CA ALA A 17 -31.05 -1.72 -13.67
C ALA A 17 -29.77 -2.53 -13.96
N LEU A 18 -28.59 -1.90 -13.79
CA LEU A 18 -27.37 -2.65 -13.57
C LEU A 18 -27.70 -3.56 -12.39
N CYS A 19 -27.67 -4.88 -12.61
CA CYS A 19 -27.71 -5.85 -11.53
C CYS A 19 -26.56 -5.51 -10.57
N ALA A 20 -26.88 -4.86 -9.46
CA ALA A 20 -25.95 -4.69 -8.38
C ALA A 20 -25.57 -6.10 -7.93
N GLU A 21 -24.28 -6.42 -7.95
CA GLU A 21 -23.82 -7.67 -7.34
C GLU A 21 -24.37 -7.73 -5.91
N PRO A 22 -24.83 -8.90 -5.45
CA PRO A 22 -25.38 -9.03 -4.10
C PRO A 22 -24.35 -8.54 -3.09
N PRO A 23 -24.76 -7.88 -2.01
CA PRO A 23 -23.86 -7.40 -0.98
C PRO A 23 -23.03 -8.56 -0.46
N VAL A 24 -21.71 -8.40 -0.51
CA VAL A 24 -20.77 -9.38 0.01
C VAL A 24 -20.89 -9.40 1.53
N GLU A 25 -20.86 -10.60 2.11
CA GLU A 25 -20.94 -10.77 3.57
C GLU A 25 -19.81 -9.98 4.25
N VAL A 26 -20.17 -9.16 5.23
CA VAL A 26 -19.22 -8.25 5.90
C VAL A 26 -18.39 -8.96 6.96
N HIS A 27 -18.86 -10.10 7.45
CA HIS A 27 -18.21 -10.94 8.45
C HIS A 27 -18.26 -12.40 8.04
N PRO A 28 -17.41 -12.83 7.12
CA PRO A 28 -17.44 -14.23 6.67
C PRO A 28 -17.14 -15.18 7.84
N ASN A 29 -17.80 -16.33 7.84
CA ASN A 29 -17.59 -17.35 8.86
C ASN A 29 -16.24 -18.03 8.67
N LEU A 30 -15.59 -18.36 9.79
CA LEU A 30 -14.40 -19.20 9.76
C LEU A 30 -14.73 -20.57 9.15
N GLY A 31 -13.80 -21.09 8.35
CA GLY A 31 -13.95 -22.32 7.60
C GLY A 31 -14.64 -22.16 6.25
N VAL A 32 -15.10 -20.94 5.89
CA VAL A 32 -15.60 -20.71 4.51
C VAL A 32 -14.49 -21.04 3.51
N THR A 33 -14.81 -21.89 2.54
CA THR A 33 -13.90 -22.33 1.49
C THR A 33 -14.52 -22.04 0.15
N VAL A 34 -13.72 -21.50 -0.75
CA VAL A 34 -14.08 -21.31 -2.16
C VAL A 34 -13.02 -21.98 -3.04
N SER A 35 -13.50 -22.75 -4.00
CA SER A 35 -12.62 -23.50 -4.92
C SER A 35 -12.96 -23.22 -6.37
N ASP A 36 -11.96 -23.22 -7.22
CA ASP A 36 -12.12 -23.24 -8.68
C ASP A 36 -12.05 -24.68 -9.18
N ALA A 37 -13.19 -25.22 -9.61
CA ALA A 37 -13.32 -26.61 -10.02
C ALA A 37 -12.46 -26.98 -11.24
N ALA A 38 -12.12 -26.00 -12.08
CA ALA A 38 -11.35 -26.23 -13.31
C ALA A 38 -9.85 -26.40 -13.02
N THR A 39 -9.33 -25.78 -11.98
CA THR A 39 -7.89 -25.81 -11.65
C THR A 39 -7.61 -26.54 -10.35
N GLY A 40 -8.61 -26.72 -9.48
CA GLY A 40 -8.41 -27.21 -8.11
C GLY A 40 -7.85 -26.16 -7.12
N ALA A 41 -7.65 -24.91 -7.57
CA ALA A 41 -7.25 -23.84 -6.68
C ALA A 41 -8.31 -23.59 -5.62
N SER A 42 -7.92 -23.38 -4.35
CA SER A 42 -8.86 -23.05 -3.29
C SER A 42 -8.29 -22.09 -2.27
N MET A 43 -9.19 -21.37 -1.60
CA MET A 43 -8.91 -20.53 -0.45
C MET A 43 -9.88 -20.86 0.67
N THR A 44 -9.36 -20.98 1.91
CA THR A 44 -10.17 -21.20 3.11
C THR A 44 -9.84 -20.16 4.16
N LEU A 45 -10.83 -19.46 4.72
CA LEU A 45 -10.63 -18.57 5.86
C LEU A 45 -10.38 -19.46 7.11
N LEU A 46 -9.11 -19.55 7.50
CA LEU A 46 -8.65 -20.47 8.54
C LEU A 46 -8.89 -19.92 9.95
N THR A 47 -8.41 -18.71 10.22
CA THR A 47 -8.50 -18.07 11.54
C THR A 47 -8.59 -16.57 11.41
N ARG A 48 -9.00 -15.92 12.51
CA ARG A 48 -9.22 -14.48 12.60
C ARG A 48 -8.77 -13.95 13.94
N HIS A 49 -7.96 -12.90 13.92
CA HIS A 49 -7.72 -12.06 15.09
C HIS A 49 -8.55 -10.80 14.97
N GLN A 50 -9.29 -10.46 16.01
CA GLN A 50 -10.16 -9.29 15.99
C GLN A 50 -10.26 -8.58 17.33
N GLN A 51 -10.46 -7.28 17.28
CA GLN A 51 -10.53 -6.44 18.48
C GLN A 51 -11.76 -6.74 19.34
N ARG A 52 -12.87 -7.16 18.70
CA ARG A 52 -14.14 -7.54 19.37
C ARG A 52 -14.57 -8.90 18.87
N MET A 53 -15.02 -9.75 19.78
CA MET A 53 -15.55 -11.07 19.42
C MET A 53 -16.87 -10.94 18.68
N TRP A 54 -16.92 -11.47 17.46
CA TRP A 54 -18.15 -11.63 16.66
C TRP A 54 -18.61 -13.09 16.64
N SER A 55 -17.70 -14.02 16.88
CA SER A 55 -18.01 -15.44 17.00
C SER A 55 -17.06 -16.10 18.01
N GLU A 56 -17.49 -17.22 18.59
CA GLU A 56 -16.67 -18.01 19.52
C GLU A 56 -15.41 -18.62 18.86
N ARG A 57 -15.37 -18.68 17.54
CA ARG A 57 -14.26 -19.28 16.77
C ARG A 57 -13.14 -18.29 16.47
N SER A 58 -13.35 -17.00 16.68
CA SER A 58 -12.33 -16.00 16.42
C SER A 58 -11.49 -15.72 17.66
N THR A 59 -10.24 -15.33 17.46
CA THR A 59 -9.33 -14.96 18.55
C THR A 59 -9.50 -13.50 18.91
N LEU A 60 -9.85 -13.23 20.17
CA LEU A 60 -9.89 -11.87 20.70
C LEU A 60 -8.46 -11.34 20.82
N ASP A 61 -8.17 -10.28 20.08
CA ASP A 61 -6.89 -9.57 20.15
C ASP A 61 -7.12 -8.06 20.24
N ARG A 62 -6.98 -7.50 21.46
CA ARG A 62 -7.21 -6.08 21.73
C ARG A 62 -6.18 -5.17 21.08
N ASP A 63 -5.03 -5.72 20.62
CA ASP A 63 -4.02 -4.96 19.92
C ASP A 63 -4.38 -4.72 18.44
N VAL A 64 -5.35 -5.45 17.90
CA VAL A 64 -5.85 -5.23 16.53
C VAL A 64 -6.71 -3.98 16.49
N PHE A 65 -6.07 -2.84 16.16
CA PHE A 65 -6.78 -1.58 16.06
C PHE A 65 -6.39 -0.80 14.80
N SER A 66 -7.34 -0.70 13.86
CA SER A 66 -7.14 -0.15 12.52
C SER A 66 -5.94 -0.78 11.79
N PRO A 67 -5.93 -2.13 11.61
CA PRO A 67 -4.83 -2.80 10.95
C PRO A 67 -4.68 -2.30 9.51
N LYS A 68 -3.45 -1.98 9.09
CA LYS A 68 -3.19 -1.27 7.85
C LYS A 68 -2.46 -2.11 6.82
N SER A 69 -1.29 -2.59 7.14
CA SER A 69 -0.52 -3.48 6.27
C SER A 69 -0.21 -4.78 6.99
N VAL A 70 0.04 -5.80 6.21
CA VAL A 70 0.66 -7.04 6.65
C VAL A 70 1.83 -7.34 5.74
N ASN A 71 2.90 -7.88 6.30
CA ASN A 71 4.10 -8.26 5.56
C ASN A 71 4.66 -9.54 6.16
N PHE A 72 4.76 -10.61 5.39
CA PHE A 72 5.47 -11.83 5.78
C PHE A 72 6.97 -11.57 5.82
N HIS A 73 7.61 -12.04 6.87
CA HIS A 73 9.05 -12.08 6.91
C HIS A 73 9.57 -12.99 5.78
N PRO A 74 10.66 -12.62 5.07
CA PRO A 74 11.14 -13.39 3.91
C PRO A 74 11.50 -14.85 4.19
N ASP A 75 11.81 -15.21 5.44
CA ASP A 75 12.07 -16.62 5.83
C ASP A 75 10.79 -17.43 6.10
N GLY A 76 9.62 -16.78 6.07
CA GLY A 76 8.32 -17.44 6.27
C GLY A 76 7.97 -17.76 7.73
N THR A 77 8.76 -17.33 8.72
CA THR A 77 8.53 -17.70 10.13
C THR A 77 7.54 -16.80 10.85
N LYS A 78 7.43 -15.52 10.44
CA LYS A 78 6.62 -14.49 11.08
C LYS A 78 5.88 -13.64 10.05
N TYR A 79 4.85 -12.92 10.50
CA TYR A 79 4.30 -11.78 9.75
C TYR A 79 4.04 -10.60 10.70
N TYR A 80 4.25 -9.41 10.16
CA TYR A 80 4.16 -8.13 10.85
C TYR A 80 2.92 -7.40 10.39
N VAL A 81 2.10 -6.93 11.34
CA VAL A 81 0.87 -6.17 11.04
C VAL A 81 0.96 -4.79 11.69
N ASN A 82 0.96 -3.76 10.86
CA ASN A 82 0.95 -2.38 11.32
C ASN A 82 -0.46 -1.95 11.72
N MET A 83 -0.63 -1.52 12.97
CA MET A 83 -1.88 -1.03 13.53
C MET A 83 -1.90 0.50 13.51
N LEU A 84 -2.57 1.09 12.51
CA LEU A 84 -2.52 2.54 12.24
C LEU A 84 -2.93 3.37 13.45
N GLU A 85 -4.16 3.17 13.95
CA GLU A 85 -4.66 3.90 15.10
C GLU A 85 -4.23 3.27 16.44
N GLY A 86 -3.76 2.03 16.40
CA GLY A 86 -3.18 1.35 17.55
C GLY A 86 -1.77 1.81 17.90
N CYS A 87 -1.10 2.58 17.04
CA CYS A 87 0.27 3.06 17.23
C CYS A 87 1.24 1.93 17.60
N ARG A 88 1.12 0.79 16.93
CA ARG A 88 1.96 -0.41 17.20
C ARG A 88 2.10 -1.28 15.96
N THR A 89 3.10 -2.15 15.98
CA THR A 89 3.21 -3.28 15.06
C THR A 89 3.04 -4.56 15.87
N VAL A 90 2.14 -5.43 15.45
CA VAL A 90 1.93 -6.74 16.06
C VAL A 90 2.62 -7.79 15.19
N VAL A 91 3.37 -8.68 15.84
CA VAL A 91 4.10 -9.78 15.20
C VAL A 91 3.41 -11.09 15.53
N TYR A 92 3.16 -11.89 14.53
CA TYR A 92 2.53 -13.20 14.66
C TYR A 92 3.43 -14.30 14.11
N ASP A 93 3.38 -15.49 14.69
CA ASP A 93 3.97 -16.71 14.15
C ASP A 93 3.24 -17.09 12.85
N ALA A 94 3.98 -17.37 11.77
CA ALA A 94 3.36 -17.67 10.48
C ALA A 94 2.75 -19.08 10.40
N ARG A 95 3.11 -19.99 11.31
CA ARG A 95 2.61 -21.38 11.34
C ARG A 95 1.43 -21.57 12.28
N THR A 96 1.53 -21.03 13.51
CA THR A 96 0.48 -21.17 14.55
C THR A 96 -0.50 -20.01 14.55
N HIS A 97 -0.10 -18.88 13.99
CA HIS A 97 -0.80 -17.59 14.01
C HIS A 97 -0.94 -16.98 15.40
N ASP A 98 -0.16 -17.49 16.38
CA ASP A 98 -0.10 -16.91 17.71
C ASP A 98 0.66 -15.59 17.70
N LYS A 99 0.24 -14.67 18.58
CA LYS A 99 0.91 -13.40 18.76
C LYS A 99 2.26 -13.59 19.47
N LEU A 100 3.36 -13.17 18.85
CA LEU A 100 4.71 -13.26 19.38
C LEU A 100 5.14 -11.99 20.09
N ALA A 101 4.86 -10.83 19.52
CA ALA A 101 5.28 -9.54 20.05
C ALA A 101 4.33 -8.42 19.71
N VAL A 102 4.38 -7.36 20.53
CA VAL A 102 3.74 -6.07 20.28
C VAL A 102 4.81 -4.99 20.39
N ILE A 103 5.09 -4.32 19.29
CA ILE A 103 6.10 -3.26 19.20
C ILE A 103 5.38 -1.92 19.29
N SER A 104 5.56 -1.20 20.39
CA SER A 104 4.98 0.13 20.59
C SER A 104 5.68 1.15 19.70
N HIS A 105 4.91 2.08 19.15
CA HIS A 105 5.38 3.27 18.46
C HIS A 105 5.08 4.56 19.24
N GLU A 106 4.86 4.44 20.54
CA GLU A 106 4.81 5.57 21.46
C GLU A 106 6.25 5.99 21.76
N LEU A 107 6.65 7.17 21.33
CA LEU A 107 8.00 7.69 21.43
C LEU A 107 8.05 8.85 22.40
N ASP A 108 9.05 8.87 23.24
CA ASP A 108 9.29 9.93 24.20
C ASP A 108 10.76 10.39 24.22
N LYS A 109 11.13 11.20 25.22
CA LYS A 109 12.49 11.74 25.37
C LYS A 109 13.55 10.66 25.64
N ASP A 110 13.16 9.53 26.20
CA ASP A 110 14.07 8.45 26.56
C ASP A 110 14.49 7.65 25.31
N ASP A 111 13.74 7.78 24.21
CA ASP A 111 14.06 7.21 22.90
C ASP A 111 15.07 8.03 22.08
N ALA A 112 15.69 9.06 22.66
CA ALA A 112 16.59 9.96 21.94
C ALA A 112 17.73 9.24 21.20
N ALA A 113 18.22 8.13 21.74
CA ALA A 113 19.29 7.34 21.15
C ALA A 113 18.90 6.60 19.85
N LEU A 114 17.59 6.38 19.63
CA LEU A 114 17.06 5.73 18.43
C LEU A 114 17.09 6.67 17.21
N TRP A 115 17.10 7.98 17.44
CA TRP A 115 16.98 8.95 16.36
C TRP A 115 18.27 9.14 15.56
N ALA A 116 18.14 9.16 14.25
CA ALA A 116 19.17 9.66 13.36
C ALA A 116 19.41 11.16 13.61
N PRO A 117 20.60 11.68 13.30
CA PRO A 117 20.81 13.11 13.24
C PRO A 117 19.74 13.79 12.36
N ALA A 118 19.33 15.00 12.74
CA ALA A 118 18.36 15.76 11.96
C ALA A 118 18.90 16.02 10.55
N SER A 119 18.03 15.89 9.57
CA SER A 119 18.38 16.11 8.17
C SER A 119 17.90 17.48 7.69
N ALA A 120 18.73 18.19 6.96
CA ALA A 120 18.33 19.45 6.30
C ALA A 120 17.24 19.27 5.22
N LEU A 121 17.00 18.03 4.78
CA LEU A 121 15.93 17.72 3.83
C LEU A 121 14.54 17.87 4.41
N TYR A 122 14.39 17.79 5.75
CA TYR A 122 13.12 17.78 6.44
C TYR A 122 13.11 18.79 7.58
N THR A 123 12.51 19.96 7.32
CA THR A 123 12.45 21.05 8.30
C THR A 123 11.03 21.29 8.79
N PHE A 124 10.87 21.41 10.10
CA PHE A 124 9.59 21.74 10.72
C PHE A 124 9.31 23.24 10.61
N ARG A 125 8.08 23.60 10.21
CA ARG A 125 7.66 25.00 10.04
C ARG A 125 6.81 25.51 11.20
N HIS A 126 5.84 24.70 11.64
CA HIS A 126 4.80 25.13 12.57
C HIS A 126 5.05 24.70 14.02
N TYR A 127 5.77 23.60 14.27
CA TYR A 127 5.92 23.03 15.62
C TYR A 127 7.34 23.20 16.19
N LYS A 128 8.01 24.32 15.88
CA LYS A 128 9.41 24.58 16.27
C LYS A 128 9.64 24.64 17.79
N ALA A 129 8.61 25.00 18.57
CA ALA A 129 8.73 25.19 20.01
C ALA A 129 8.53 23.90 20.84
N ARG A 130 8.16 22.79 20.19
CA ARG A 130 7.92 21.53 20.90
C ARG A 130 8.99 20.49 20.58
N ASP A 131 9.07 19.47 21.43
CA ASP A 131 9.84 18.28 21.13
C ASP A 131 9.12 17.49 20.01
N VAL A 132 9.66 17.59 18.80
CA VAL A 132 9.09 16.91 17.62
C VAL A 132 9.38 15.41 17.61
N ARG A 133 10.23 14.89 18.50
CA ARG A 133 10.59 13.48 18.60
C ARG A 133 9.71 12.71 19.57
N ALA A 134 8.98 13.39 20.46
CA ALA A 134 8.02 12.78 21.38
C ALA A 134 6.61 12.80 20.80
N PHE A 135 6.10 11.64 20.35
CA PHE A 135 4.78 11.48 19.73
C PHE A 135 4.38 10.02 19.60
N SER A 136 3.08 9.76 19.40
CA SER A 136 2.57 8.46 18.98
C SER A 136 2.69 8.31 17.45
N GLY A 137 3.51 7.38 16.99
CA GLY A 137 3.70 7.06 15.58
C GLY A 137 2.56 6.17 15.06
N ARG A 138 2.04 6.49 13.89
CA ARG A 138 0.95 5.76 13.23
C ARG A 138 1.49 4.97 12.03
N PRO A 139 1.90 3.67 12.21
CA PRO A 139 2.55 2.90 11.15
C PRO A 139 1.57 2.59 10.03
N VAL A 140 2.04 2.66 8.79
CA VAL A 140 1.21 2.41 7.58
C VAL A 140 1.67 1.17 6.84
N GLU A 141 2.37 1.31 5.73
CA GLU A 141 2.89 0.18 4.96
C GLU A 141 4.24 -0.27 5.53
N GLY A 142 4.71 -1.45 5.14
CA GLY A 142 6.00 -1.96 5.59
C GLY A 142 6.80 -2.59 4.47
N ALA A 143 8.11 -2.72 4.68
CA ALA A 143 9.01 -3.46 3.81
C ALA A 143 10.21 -4.01 4.60
N PHE A 144 10.77 -5.12 4.14
CA PHE A 144 11.97 -5.71 4.73
C PHE A 144 13.22 -5.34 3.96
N SER A 145 14.34 -5.21 4.66
CA SER A 145 15.66 -5.05 4.09
C SER A 145 16.67 -6.03 4.69
N HIS A 146 17.83 -6.17 4.05
CA HIS A 146 18.95 -7.01 4.51
C HIS A 146 18.50 -8.46 4.79
N GLY A 147 17.81 -9.07 3.81
CA GLY A 147 17.33 -10.44 3.91
C GLY A 147 16.29 -10.68 5.01
N GLY A 148 15.51 -9.66 5.35
CA GLY A 148 14.52 -9.73 6.44
C GLY A 148 15.02 -9.18 7.77
N ARG A 149 16.32 -8.89 7.91
CA ARG A 149 16.90 -8.43 9.18
C ARG A 149 16.22 -7.20 9.76
N TYR A 150 15.75 -6.30 8.91
CA TYR A 150 15.14 -5.05 9.34
C TYR A 150 13.78 -4.84 8.66
N PHE A 151 12.78 -4.50 9.46
CA PHE A 151 11.45 -4.10 9.00
C PHE A 151 11.28 -2.59 9.12
N TRP A 152 10.83 -1.95 8.05
CA TRP A 152 10.61 -0.50 7.94
C TRP A 152 9.14 -0.19 8.12
N ALA A 153 8.82 0.69 9.08
CA ALA A 153 7.45 1.12 9.37
C ALA A 153 7.35 2.65 9.33
N PRO A 154 7.00 3.26 8.20
CA PRO A 154 6.78 4.70 8.11
C PRO A 154 5.51 5.10 8.87
N TYR A 155 5.57 6.23 9.57
CA TYR A 155 4.45 6.77 10.32
C TYR A 155 3.65 7.76 9.47
N TYR A 156 2.37 7.50 9.30
CA TYR A 156 1.43 8.34 8.55
C TYR A 156 1.54 9.82 8.95
N ARG A 157 1.64 10.09 10.26
CA ARG A 157 1.88 11.41 10.85
C ARG A 157 2.38 11.28 12.26
N ARG A 158 2.89 12.36 12.80
CA ARG A 158 3.10 12.53 14.24
C ARG A 158 1.77 12.88 14.90
N SER A 159 1.49 12.39 16.10
CA SER A 159 0.18 12.55 16.74
C SER A 159 -0.27 14.00 16.92
N PHE A 160 0.68 14.91 17.14
CA PHE A 160 0.39 16.34 17.30
C PHE A 160 0.08 17.08 16.00
N ASP A 161 0.47 16.53 14.83
CA ASP A 161 0.24 17.14 13.52
C ASP A 161 -1.05 16.58 12.92
N ILE A 162 -2.19 17.14 13.33
CA ILE A 162 -3.51 16.60 12.99
C ILE A 162 -3.78 16.56 11.49
N ASN A 163 -3.17 17.44 10.71
CA ASN A 163 -3.35 17.54 9.27
C ASN A 163 -2.20 16.94 8.47
N ALA A 164 -1.22 16.31 9.11
CA ALA A 164 -0.06 15.71 8.46
C ALA A 164 0.56 16.66 7.43
N GLN A 165 0.97 17.84 7.87
CA GLN A 165 1.58 18.87 7.03
C GLN A 165 3.07 19.06 7.30
N GLU A 166 3.57 18.50 8.38
CA GLU A 166 4.98 18.53 8.77
C GLU A 166 5.68 17.21 8.42
N PRO A 167 7.02 17.19 8.41
CA PRO A 167 7.78 15.95 8.28
C PRO A 167 7.34 14.90 9.30
N SER A 168 7.23 13.67 8.86
CA SER A 168 6.96 12.51 9.71
C SER A 168 8.26 11.73 9.98
N ALA A 169 8.15 10.46 10.32
CA ALA A 169 9.29 9.60 10.58
C ALA A 169 9.06 8.18 10.06
N VAL A 170 10.13 7.39 10.00
CA VAL A 170 10.10 5.95 9.77
C VAL A 170 10.87 5.25 10.89
N ALA A 171 10.25 4.23 11.49
CA ALA A 171 10.94 3.33 12.40
C ALA A 171 11.59 2.17 11.63
N VAL A 172 12.73 1.74 12.12
CA VAL A 172 13.43 0.52 11.69
C VAL A 172 13.41 -0.46 12.85
N ILE A 173 12.83 -1.61 12.64
CA ILE A 173 12.68 -2.68 13.62
C ILE A 173 13.67 -3.79 13.29
N ASP A 174 14.47 -4.19 14.27
CA ASP A 174 15.28 -5.40 14.21
C ASP A 174 14.39 -6.63 14.42
N THR A 175 14.23 -7.44 13.39
CA THR A 175 13.31 -8.59 13.40
C THR A 175 13.77 -9.76 14.26
N ARG A 176 15.03 -9.80 14.71
CA ARG A 176 15.51 -10.83 15.64
C ARG A 176 15.07 -10.54 17.07
N ALA A 177 15.03 -9.26 17.44
CA ALA A 177 14.62 -8.82 18.77
C ALA A 177 13.18 -8.28 18.80
N ASP A 178 12.57 -8.04 17.65
CA ASP A 178 11.27 -7.36 17.48
C ASP A 178 11.22 -6.03 18.24
N THR A 179 12.27 -5.21 18.06
CA THR A 179 12.41 -3.90 18.71
C THR A 179 12.84 -2.81 17.73
N ILE A 180 12.45 -1.56 17.99
CA ILE A 180 12.90 -0.41 17.22
C ILE A 180 14.37 -0.16 17.51
N VAL A 181 15.21 -0.06 16.48
CA VAL A 181 16.66 0.16 16.59
C VAL A 181 17.11 1.47 15.95
N ARG A 182 16.26 2.09 15.12
CA ARG A 182 16.56 3.37 14.45
C ARG A 182 15.27 4.08 14.08
N ILE A 183 15.27 5.41 14.14
CA ILE A 183 14.20 6.28 13.65
C ILE A 183 14.83 7.37 12.79
N LEU A 184 14.26 7.62 11.61
CA LEU A 184 14.71 8.65 10.69
C LEU A 184 13.55 9.59 10.34
N ASP A 185 13.81 10.90 10.26
CA ASP A 185 12.86 11.84 9.68
C ASP A 185 12.62 11.52 8.20
N VAL A 186 11.38 11.67 7.76
CA VAL A 186 10.95 11.53 6.36
C VAL A 186 9.97 12.65 6.01
N GLY A 187 9.55 12.73 4.76
CA GLY A 187 8.64 13.79 4.31
C GLY A 187 7.22 13.68 4.85
N VAL A 188 6.35 14.47 4.27
CA VAL A 188 4.99 14.71 4.76
C VAL A 188 4.07 13.55 4.39
N LEU A 189 3.41 12.97 5.36
CA LEU A 189 2.38 11.95 5.18
C LEU A 189 2.90 10.76 4.34
N PRO A 190 3.93 10.03 4.82
CA PRO A 190 4.42 8.85 4.12
C PRO A 190 3.32 7.78 4.02
N LYS A 191 3.25 7.09 2.90
CA LYS A 191 2.20 6.08 2.61
C LYS A 191 2.74 4.75 2.14
N MET A 192 3.93 4.71 1.57
CA MET A 192 4.52 3.49 1.04
C MET A 192 6.01 3.52 1.24
N VAL A 193 6.59 2.36 1.49
CA VAL A 193 8.02 2.12 1.56
C VAL A 193 8.37 0.95 0.66
N CYS A 194 9.48 1.02 -0.04
CA CYS A 194 10.06 -0.12 -0.74
C CYS A 194 11.58 -0.10 -0.66
N VAL A 195 12.18 -1.27 -0.77
CA VAL A 195 13.63 -1.48 -0.67
C VAL A 195 14.17 -1.89 -2.03
N SER A 196 15.30 -1.35 -2.41
CA SER A 196 15.98 -1.73 -3.64
C SER A 196 16.43 -3.20 -3.61
N PRO A 197 16.52 -3.89 -4.75
CA PRO A 197 16.94 -5.30 -4.80
C PRO A 197 18.33 -5.55 -4.20
N TRP A 198 19.20 -4.52 -4.19
CA TRP A 198 20.56 -4.60 -3.68
C TRP A 198 20.69 -4.24 -2.19
N ASN A 199 19.59 -3.87 -1.53
CA ASN A 199 19.59 -3.37 -0.16
C ASN A 199 20.55 -2.18 0.05
N ASP A 200 20.59 -1.27 -0.91
CA ASP A 200 21.42 -0.06 -0.87
C ASP A 200 20.57 1.21 -0.67
N VAL A 201 19.29 1.17 -1.07
CA VAL A 201 18.37 2.30 -0.96
C VAL A 201 17.00 1.86 -0.48
N VAL A 202 16.44 2.61 0.45
CA VAL A 202 15.01 2.61 0.77
C VAL A 202 14.36 3.83 0.16
N ALA A 203 13.26 3.64 -0.55
CA ALA A 203 12.42 4.71 -1.07
C ALA A 203 11.10 4.80 -0.28
N ILE A 204 10.68 6.03 0.06
CA ILE A 204 9.44 6.29 0.79
C ILE A 204 8.62 7.32 0.04
N ALA A 205 7.40 6.95 -0.36
CA ALA A 205 6.47 7.88 -1.01
C ALA A 205 5.75 8.75 0.01
N HIS A 206 5.88 10.06 -0.13
CA HIS A 206 5.20 11.05 0.68
C HIS A 206 3.95 11.54 -0.08
N TRP A 207 2.80 11.05 0.36
CA TRP A 207 1.51 11.47 -0.20
C TRP A 207 1.26 12.97 -0.03
N GLY A 208 1.69 13.52 1.12
CA GLY A 208 1.27 14.85 1.56
C GLY A 208 1.84 15.98 0.73
N ASP A 209 3.03 15.83 0.18
CA ASP A 209 3.75 16.91 -0.50
C ASP A 209 4.31 16.55 -1.88
N ASN A 210 3.93 15.42 -2.46
CA ASN A 210 4.39 14.93 -3.77
C ASN A 210 5.89 14.65 -3.83
N THR A 211 6.50 14.15 -2.76
CA THR A 211 7.93 13.81 -2.78
C THR A 211 8.18 12.33 -2.53
N VAL A 212 9.36 11.87 -2.91
CA VAL A 212 9.88 10.54 -2.57
C VAL A 212 11.21 10.71 -1.88
N GLY A 213 11.27 10.26 -0.63
CA GLY A 213 12.50 10.22 0.14
C GLY A 213 13.34 9.02 -0.26
N LEU A 214 14.66 9.21 -0.41
CA LEU A 214 15.64 8.16 -0.61
C LEU A 214 16.54 8.10 0.62
N ILE A 215 16.72 6.92 1.17
CA ILE A 215 17.57 6.64 2.34
C ILE A 215 18.68 5.69 1.91
N ASP A 216 19.92 6.06 2.17
CA ASP A 216 21.09 5.22 1.96
C ASP A 216 21.16 4.17 3.10
N ILE A 217 21.14 2.90 2.72
CA ILE A 217 21.22 1.75 3.62
C ILE A 217 22.33 0.77 3.22
N THR A 218 23.32 1.25 2.49
CA THR A 218 24.44 0.42 2.00
C THR A 218 25.25 -0.20 3.15
N ASP A 219 25.40 0.50 4.28
CA ASP A 219 26.04 -0.05 5.47
C ASP A 219 25.06 -1.03 6.17
N VAL A 220 25.57 -2.12 6.70
CA VAL A 220 24.76 -3.12 7.43
C VAL A 220 24.29 -2.64 8.81
N ARG A 221 24.86 -1.54 9.31
CA ARG A 221 24.59 -0.96 10.63
C ARG A 221 23.52 0.15 10.51
N PRO A 222 22.36 0.04 11.15
CA PRO A 222 21.30 1.05 11.07
C PRO A 222 21.76 2.45 11.52
N GLN A 223 22.77 2.55 12.39
CA GLN A 223 23.31 3.81 12.89
C GLN A 223 23.99 4.64 11.78
N MET A 224 24.43 3.99 10.71
CA MET A 224 25.07 4.65 9.57
C MET A 224 24.07 5.12 8.50
N TRP A 225 22.82 4.69 8.58
CA TRP A 225 21.80 5.02 7.59
C TRP A 225 21.38 6.48 7.71
N ARG A 226 21.18 7.11 6.55
CA ARG A 226 20.86 8.54 6.49
C ARG A 226 20.00 8.84 5.27
N GLN A 227 19.24 9.92 5.37
CA GLN A 227 18.52 10.48 4.25
C GLN A 227 19.51 10.96 3.19
N ARG A 228 19.27 10.54 1.94
CA ARG A 228 20.11 10.85 0.78
C ARG A 228 19.52 11.97 -0.07
N ALA A 229 18.22 11.86 -0.37
CA ALA A 229 17.52 12.85 -1.20
C ALA A 229 16.02 12.88 -0.86
N ASN A 230 15.35 13.98 -1.24
CA ASN A 230 13.90 14.12 -1.23
C ASN A 230 13.47 14.63 -2.61
N VAL A 231 13.05 13.73 -3.50
CA VAL A 231 12.79 13.99 -4.91
C VAL A 231 11.33 14.40 -5.12
N ALA A 232 11.11 15.60 -5.64
CA ALA A 232 9.77 16.06 -5.97
C ALA A 232 9.26 15.41 -7.28
N VAL A 233 8.02 14.92 -7.25
CA VAL A 233 7.28 14.46 -8.43
C VAL A 233 6.48 15.63 -8.98
N ASP A 234 6.83 16.11 -10.17
CA ASP A 234 6.40 17.37 -10.79
C ASP A 234 6.82 18.59 -9.94
N ARG A 235 6.25 18.77 -8.77
CA ARG A 235 6.59 19.83 -7.82
C ARG A 235 6.30 19.40 -6.39
N GLN A 236 7.09 19.85 -5.45
CA GLN A 236 6.79 19.74 -4.03
C GLN A 236 5.66 20.69 -3.65
N LEU A 237 4.67 20.19 -2.92
CA LEU A 237 3.60 21.01 -2.38
C LEU A 237 4.08 21.75 -1.13
N LYS A 238 3.77 23.04 -1.05
CA LYS A 238 3.91 23.83 0.17
C LYS A 238 2.57 23.78 0.91
N LEU A 239 2.57 23.20 2.09
CA LEU A 239 1.37 23.05 2.90
C LEU A 239 1.34 24.16 3.96
N ASP A 240 0.18 24.76 4.11
CA ASP A 240 -0.12 25.75 5.13
C ASP A 240 -1.57 25.55 5.56
N LEU A 241 -1.76 24.51 6.36
CA LEU A 241 -3.07 24.04 6.81
C LEU A 241 -3.33 24.50 8.25
N PRO A 242 -4.62 24.68 8.64
CA PRO A 242 -4.96 25.02 10.03
C PRO A 242 -4.34 24.04 11.02
N LEU A 243 -3.89 24.53 12.17
CA LEU A 243 -3.31 23.70 13.24
C LEU A 243 -4.36 23.15 14.21
N ASP A 244 -5.52 23.78 14.27
CA ASP A 244 -6.61 23.54 15.21
C ASP A 244 -7.85 22.87 14.60
N LYS A 245 -7.92 22.80 13.27
CA LYS A 245 -9.07 22.26 12.54
C LYS A 245 -8.64 21.15 11.61
N HIS A 246 -9.29 19.98 11.73
CA HIS A 246 -9.05 18.85 10.83
C HIS A 246 -9.47 19.17 9.39
N VAL A 247 -8.60 18.84 8.42
CA VAL A 247 -8.80 18.98 7.00
C VAL A 247 -8.75 17.59 6.35
N ASP A 248 -9.69 17.31 5.44
CA ASP A 248 -9.66 16.09 4.63
C ASP A 248 -8.46 16.12 3.67
N ARG A 249 -7.46 15.27 3.96
CA ARG A 249 -6.24 15.16 3.17
C ARG A 249 -6.40 14.25 1.94
N ASP A 250 -7.50 13.51 1.80
CA ASP A 250 -7.77 12.71 0.59
C ASP A 250 -8.15 13.61 -0.60
N ASN A 251 -8.65 14.81 -0.32
CA ASN A 251 -8.87 15.86 -1.31
C ASN A 251 -7.71 16.88 -1.28
N GLY A 252 -7.16 17.22 -2.44
CA GLY A 252 -6.10 18.23 -2.55
C GLY A 252 -4.67 17.75 -2.29
N SER A 253 -4.43 16.44 -2.15
CA SER A 253 -3.08 15.87 -1.99
C SER A 253 -2.27 15.78 -3.30
N GLY A 254 -2.55 16.63 -4.28
CA GLY A 254 -1.78 16.68 -5.53
C GLY A 254 -1.74 15.33 -6.26
N ASN A 255 -0.54 14.77 -6.44
CA ASN A 255 -0.35 13.48 -7.12
C ASN A 255 -0.80 12.28 -6.26
N ALA A 256 -0.95 12.45 -4.96
CA ALA A 256 -1.34 11.40 -4.03
C ALA A 256 -0.53 10.10 -4.25
N LEU A 257 0.79 10.19 -4.02
CA LEU A 257 1.75 9.11 -4.26
C LEU A 257 1.42 7.88 -3.43
N ARG A 258 1.47 6.69 -4.05
CA ARG A 258 1.07 5.40 -3.45
C ARG A 258 2.11 4.31 -3.74
N GLY A 259 1.65 3.16 -4.23
CA GLY A 259 2.45 1.98 -4.47
C GLY A 259 3.75 2.28 -5.22
N MET A 260 4.81 1.59 -4.85
CA MET A 260 6.12 1.73 -5.48
C MET A 260 6.67 0.37 -5.86
N ALA A 261 7.51 0.35 -6.89
CA ALA A 261 8.30 -0.82 -7.27
C ALA A 261 9.64 -0.39 -7.87
N PHE A 262 10.73 -1.03 -7.46
CA PHE A 262 12.01 -0.87 -8.13
C PHE A 262 12.05 -1.68 -9.41
N VAL A 263 12.67 -1.12 -10.45
CA VAL A 263 12.92 -1.77 -11.75
C VAL A 263 14.36 -1.53 -12.20
N ALA A 264 14.78 -2.23 -13.26
CA ALA A 264 16.11 -2.13 -13.82
C ALA A 264 17.22 -2.28 -12.75
N HIS A 265 17.15 -3.37 -11.99
CA HIS A 265 18.10 -3.68 -10.93
C HIS A 265 18.30 -2.54 -9.93
N GLY A 266 17.23 -1.87 -9.52
CA GLY A 266 17.28 -0.79 -8.53
C GLY A 266 17.56 0.60 -9.08
N ARG A 267 17.84 0.74 -10.38
CA ARG A 267 18.15 2.05 -10.97
C ARG A 267 16.97 3.02 -10.94
N TYR A 268 15.77 2.52 -11.18
CA TYR A 268 14.56 3.34 -11.17
C TYR A 268 13.59 2.85 -10.12
N VAL A 269 12.92 3.77 -9.45
CA VAL A 269 11.72 3.49 -8.68
C VAL A 269 10.50 4.06 -9.40
N LEU A 270 9.52 3.19 -9.62
CA LEU A 270 8.20 3.52 -10.15
C LEU A 270 7.28 3.89 -8.98
N VAL A 271 6.50 4.96 -9.13
CA VAL A 271 5.62 5.47 -8.08
C VAL A 271 4.24 5.72 -8.63
N ALA A 272 3.24 5.00 -8.14
CA ALA A 272 1.84 5.17 -8.53
C ALA A 272 1.32 6.55 -8.10
N CYS A 273 0.66 7.25 -9.02
CA CYS A 273 -0.01 8.52 -8.78
C CYS A 273 -1.52 8.29 -8.80
N MET A 274 -2.14 8.28 -7.62
CA MET A 274 -3.58 8.05 -7.48
C MET A 274 -4.40 9.28 -7.90
N GLY A 275 -3.88 10.47 -7.60
CA GLY A 275 -4.47 11.78 -7.90
C GLY A 275 -3.71 12.54 -8.97
N GLY A 276 -4.01 13.83 -9.07
CA GLY A 276 -3.40 14.73 -10.04
C GLY A 276 -3.61 14.26 -11.47
N MET A 277 -2.53 14.15 -12.20
CA MET A 277 -2.56 13.70 -13.60
C MET A 277 -2.51 12.16 -13.74
N GLY A 278 -2.56 11.40 -12.64
CA GLY A 278 -2.51 9.94 -12.64
C GLY A 278 -1.20 9.36 -13.17
N GLY A 279 -1.25 8.13 -13.64
CA GLY A 279 -0.11 7.41 -14.21
C GLY A 279 0.91 6.94 -13.17
N VAL A 280 2.12 6.64 -13.63
CA VAL A 280 3.22 6.15 -12.79
C VAL A 280 4.42 7.06 -12.98
N ALA A 281 4.85 7.73 -11.91
CA ALA A 281 6.06 8.54 -11.90
C ALA A 281 7.30 7.65 -11.92
N VAL A 282 8.36 8.12 -12.58
CA VAL A 282 9.67 7.45 -12.71
C VAL A 282 10.72 8.30 -12.06
N ILE A 283 11.45 7.76 -11.09
CA ILE A 283 12.57 8.40 -10.42
C ILE A 283 13.85 7.64 -10.73
N ASP A 284 14.86 8.33 -11.25
CA ASP A 284 16.23 7.81 -11.37
C ASP A 284 16.90 7.93 -10.00
N VAL A 285 17.09 6.80 -9.35
CA VAL A 285 17.62 6.71 -7.99
C VAL A 285 19.09 7.14 -7.92
N HIS A 286 19.87 6.84 -8.95
CA HIS A 286 21.29 7.21 -8.99
C HIS A 286 21.50 8.72 -9.20
N ARG A 287 20.63 9.34 -10.02
CA ARG A 287 20.67 10.78 -10.29
C ARG A 287 19.79 11.60 -9.36
N GLU A 288 19.05 10.93 -8.45
CA GLU A 288 18.17 11.54 -7.46
C GLU A 288 17.17 12.52 -8.08
N ARG A 289 16.58 12.14 -9.22
CA ARG A 289 15.70 13.05 -9.95
C ARG A 289 14.45 12.36 -10.50
N PHE A 290 13.39 13.13 -10.60
CA PHE A 290 12.19 12.77 -11.35
C PHE A 290 12.48 12.80 -12.84
N VAL A 291 12.30 11.69 -13.54
CA VAL A 291 12.58 11.53 -14.98
C VAL A 291 11.35 11.87 -15.81
N GLY A 292 10.18 11.47 -15.34
CA GLY A 292 8.95 11.66 -16.08
C GLY A 292 7.85 10.71 -15.62
N ARG A 293 6.82 10.57 -16.45
CA ARG A 293 5.60 9.87 -16.10
C ARG A 293 5.18 8.91 -17.20
N LEU A 294 4.97 7.65 -16.85
CA LEU A 294 4.28 6.67 -17.68
C LEU A 294 2.77 6.94 -17.65
N THR A 295 2.13 6.92 -18.80
CA THR A 295 0.68 7.15 -18.96
C THR A 295 0.05 6.03 -19.81
N GLY A 296 -1.26 6.07 -20.04
CA GLY A 296 -2.01 5.05 -20.79
C GLY A 296 -2.75 4.06 -19.90
N MET A 297 -2.37 3.92 -18.63
CA MET A 297 -3.04 3.04 -17.67
C MET A 297 -4.35 3.65 -17.17
N LEU A 298 -5.22 2.79 -16.61
CA LEU A 298 -6.42 3.22 -15.91
C LEU A 298 -6.07 4.13 -14.72
N PRO A 299 -6.88 5.15 -14.43
CA PRO A 299 -6.62 6.10 -13.35
C PRO A 299 -6.81 5.49 -11.95
N ASN A 300 -6.40 6.24 -10.93
CA ASN A 300 -6.52 5.87 -9.51
C ASN A 300 -5.71 4.61 -9.15
N ILE A 301 -4.45 4.59 -9.58
CA ILE A 301 -3.51 3.49 -9.31
C ILE A 301 -3.13 3.53 -7.83
N ARG A 302 -3.29 2.40 -7.13
CA ARG A 302 -2.99 2.32 -5.69
C ARG A 302 -1.79 1.48 -5.33
N HIS A 303 -1.57 0.36 -6.01
CA HIS A 303 -0.49 -0.56 -5.69
C HIS A 303 0.26 -0.96 -6.95
N LEU A 304 1.57 -1.21 -6.82
CA LEU A 304 2.44 -1.73 -7.86
C LEU A 304 3.13 -2.98 -7.33
N ALA A 305 3.32 -3.96 -8.20
CA ALA A 305 4.14 -5.14 -7.93
C ALA A 305 4.81 -5.60 -9.23
N THR A 306 5.94 -6.28 -9.11
CA THR A 306 6.68 -6.82 -10.27
C THR A 306 6.90 -8.32 -10.11
N ALA A 307 6.61 -9.09 -11.13
CA ALA A 307 6.93 -10.51 -11.24
C ALA A 307 6.89 -10.94 -12.72
N ASN A 308 7.58 -12.01 -13.07
CA ASN A 308 7.54 -12.62 -14.41
C ASN A 308 7.73 -11.59 -15.55
N ASP A 309 8.70 -10.71 -15.42
CA ASP A 309 8.99 -9.63 -16.37
C ASP A 309 7.80 -8.70 -16.66
N CYS A 310 6.87 -8.59 -15.72
CA CYS A 310 5.72 -7.72 -15.80
C CYS A 310 5.60 -6.79 -14.60
N LEU A 311 5.07 -5.60 -14.86
CA LEU A 311 4.53 -4.69 -13.87
C LEU A 311 3.03 -4.96 -13.72
N TYR A 312 2.58 -5.23 -12.52
CA TYR A 312 1.18 -5.31 -12.14
C TYR A 312 0.77 -4.07 -11.38
N LEU A 313 -0.41 -3.55 -11.65
CA LEU A 313 -0.94 -2.40 -10.94
C LEU A 313 -2.43 -2.54 -10.64
N SER A 314 -2.85 -2.03 -9.49
CA SER A 314 -4.26 -1.97 -9.12
C SER A 314 -4.86 -0.62 -9.51
N ALA A 315 -5.94 -0.64 -10.30
CA ALA A 315 -6.75 0.53 -10.65
C ALA A 315 -8.03 0.51 -9.78
N ASN A 316 -7.95 1.15 -8.61
CA ASN A 316 -8.94 1.01 -7.54
C ASN A 316 -10.36 1.37 -7.98
N ARG A 317 -10.55 2.59 -8.49
CA ARG A 317 -11.89 3.06 -8.93
C ARG A 317 -12.46 2.22 -10.08
N ALA A 318 -11.60 1.73 -10.95
CA ALA A 318 -12.00 0.93 -12.09
C ALA A 318 -12.29 -0.54 -11.74
N GLY A 319 -11.96 -0.98 -10.52
CA GLY A 319 -12.12 -2.38 -10.10
C GLY A 319 -11.30 -3.34 -10.96
N ALA A 320 -10.05 -3.00 -11.26
CA ALA A 320 -9.24 -3.77 -12.19
C ALA A 320 -7.79 -3.93 -11.71
N VAL A 321 -7.16 -5.00 -12.17
CA VAL A 321 -5.71 -5.14 -12.21
C VAL A 321 -5.26 -4.98 -13.64
N GLN A 322 -4.17 -4.26 -13.88
CA GLN A 322 -3.51 -4.20 -15.18
C GLN A 322 -2.13 -4.85 -15.12
N ARG A 323 -1.71 -5.44 -16.24
CA ARG A 323 -0.40 -6.07 -16.42
C ARG A 323 0.28 -5.46 -17.64
N ILE A 324 1.57 -5.10 -17.49
CA ILE A 324 2.37 -4.43 -18.52
C ILE A 324 3.74 -5.11 -18.56
N PRO A 325 4.24 -5.56 -19.72
CA PRO A 325 5.60 -6.09 -19.85
C PRO A 325 6.65 -5.06 -19.40
N LEU A 326 7.60 -5.46 -18.57
CA LEU A 326 8.69 -4.57 -18.12
C LEU A 326 9.53 -4.06 -19.29
N SER A 327 9.64 -4.81 -20.38
CA SER A 327 10.29 -4.34 -21.62
C SER A 327 9.62 -3.08 -22.17
N SER A 328 8.28 -3.00 -22.14
CA SER A 328 7.52 -1.81 -22.59
C SER A 328 7.72 -0.63 -21.61
N VAL A 329 7.76 -0.91 -20.31
CA VAL A 329 8.09 0.08 -19.28
C VAL A 329 9.49 0.64 -19.52
N MET A 330 10.49 -0.23 -19.74
CA MET A 330 11.89 0.19 -19.97
C MET A 330 12.07 0.95 -21.28
N SER A 331 11.37 0.57 -22.35
CA SER A 331 11.37 1.31 -23.61
C SER A 331 10.87 2.74 -23.41
N ALA A 332 9.77 2.91 -22.67
CA ALA A 332 9.23 4.23 -22.38
C ALA A 332 10.20 5.07 -21.50
N ILE A 333 10.85 4.45 -20.49
CA ILE A 333 11.86 5.12 -19.68
C ILE A 333 13.07 5.54 -20.52
N THR A 334 13.53 4.69 -21.44
CA THR A 334 14.62 5.00 -22.37
C THR A 334 14.25 6.19 -23.25
N GLN A 335 13.04 6.21 -23.79
CA GLN A 335 12.53 7.36 -24.56
C GLN A 335 12.53 8.65 -23.73
N MET A 336 12.04 8.61 -22.48
CA MET A 336 12.10 9.77 -21.57
C MET A 336 13.54 10.29 -21.40
N CYS A 337 14.50 9.38 -21.22
CA CYS A 337 15.89 9.75 -21.01
C CYS A 337 16.57 10.32 -22.26
N ALA A 338 16.20 9.84 -23.45
CA ALA A 338 16.78 10.28 -24.71
C ALA A 338 16.34 11.68 -25.15
N THR A 339 15.08 12.03 -24.87
CA THR A 339 14.44 13.27 -25.35
C THR A 339 14.48 14.44 -24.35
N SER A 340 14.94 14.19 -23.11
CA SER A 340 14.59 15.06 -21.99
C SER A 340 15.48 16.27 -21.76
N GLU A 341 16.53 16.57 -22.52
CA GLU A 341 17.40 17.70 -22.14
C GLU A 341 17.37 18.04 -20.62
N GLY A 342 17.15 17.04 -19.76
CA GLY A 342 16.93 17.16 -18.32
C GLY A 342 15.51 17.49 -17.86
N LYS A 343 14.52 17.69 -18.74
CA LYS A 343 13.13 18.01 -18.37
C LYS A 343 12.29 16.72 -18.27
N PRO A 344 11.45 16.57 -17.24
CA PRO A 344 10.54 15.42 -17.11
C PRO A 344 9.61 15.27 -18.31
N GLN A 345 9.50 14.06 -18.83
CA GLN A 345 8.67 13.73 -19.99
C GLN A 345 7.47 12.87 -19.63
N ARG A 346 6.44 12.89 -20.49
CA ARG A 346 5.30 12.00 -20.42
C ARG A 346 5.34 11.06 -21.61
N VAL A 347 5.38 9.77 -21.33
CA VAL A 347 5.37 8.74 -22.37
C VAL A 347 4.22 7.78 -22.11
N ALA A 348 3.40 7.59 -23.12
CA ALA A 348 2.30 6.62 -23.04
C ALA A 348 2.82 5.22 -23.31
N ILE A 349 2.41 4.26 -22.47
CA ILE A 349 2.53 2.84 -22.80
C ILE A 349 1.49 2.54 -23.89
N PRO A 350 1.85 1.90 -25.01
CA PRO A 350 0.90 1.53 -26.04
C PRO A 350 -0.24 0.66 -25.50
N ALA A 351 -1.46 0.94 -25.92
CA ALA A 351 -2.65 0.28 -25.36
C ALA A 351 -2.62 -1.25 -25.53
N GLU A 352 -2.07 -1.76 -26.63
CA GLU A 352 -1.89 -3.18 -26.91
C GLU A 352 -0.87 -3.88 -25.98
N LYS A 353 -0.09 -3.12 -25.22
CA LYS A 353 0.84 -3.62 -24.20
C LYS A 353 0.25 -3.60 -22.79
N ILE A 354 -0.99 -3.14 -22.64
CA ILE A 354 -1.67 -3.05 -21.35
C ILE A 354 -2.81 -4.07 -21.33
N GLU A 355 -2.59 -5.17 -20.64
CA GLU A 355 -3.68 -6.11 -20.38
C GLU A 355 -4.47 -5.67 -19.17
N THR A 356 -5.79 -5.79 -19.22
CA THR A 356 -6.70 -5.37 -18.14
C THR A 356 -7.62 -6.51 -17.72
N LEU A 357 -7.52 -6.90 -16.45
CA LEU A 357 -8.43 -7.86 -15.83
C LEU A 357 -9.42 -7.10 -14.94
N LYS A 358 -10.69 -7.12 -15.33
CA LYS A 358 -11.79 -6.58 -14.53
C LYS A 358 -12.13 -7.55 -13.40
N LEU A 359 -12.23 -7.00 -12.19
CA LEU A 359 -12.64 -7.68 -10.97
C LEU A 359 -13.83 -6.93 -10.36
N THR A 360 -13.95 -6.90 -9.03
CA THR A 360 -14.96 -6.08 -8.34
C THR A 360 -14.43 -4.70 -8.01
N GLY A 361 -15.31 -3.75 -7.72
CA GLY A 361 -14.92 -2.37 -7.38
C GLY A 361 -13.98 -2.30 -6.17
N GLY A 362 -13.09 -1.32 -6.18
CA GLY A 362 -12.22 -1.04 -5.05
C GLY A 362 -10.94 -1.87 -4.96
N ILE A 363 -10.38 -2.38 -6.07
CA ILE A 363 -9.11 -3.12 -6.03
C ILE A 363 -8.01 -2.21 -5.47
N ARG A 364 -7.50 -2.57 -4.27
CA ARG A 364 -6.57 -1.73 -3.53
C ARG A 364 -5.16 -2.30 -3.49
N THR A 365 -4.96 -3.35 -2.73
CA THR A 365 -3.67 -4.01 -2.55
C THR A 365 -3.64 -5.29 -3.37
N ILE A 366 -2.51 -5.53 -4.02
CA ILE A 366 -2.22 -6.77 -4.73
C ILE A 366 -0.97 -7.39 -4.14
N ALA A 367 -0.95 -8.71 -4.03
CA ALA A 367 0.19 -9.49 -3.59
C ALA A 367 0.43 -10.64 -4.57
N LEU A 368 1.69 -10.93 -4.88
CA LEU A 368 2.08 -12.03 -5.75
C LEU A 368 2.69 -13.16 -4.92
N THR A 369 2.45 -14.40 -5.30
CA THR A 369 3.23 -15.52 -4.77
C THR A 369 4.71 -15.37 -5.15
N ALA A 370 5.61 -15.94 -4.38
CA ALA A 370 7.05 -15.79 -4.59
C ALA A 370 7.50 -16.28 -5.98
N ASP A 371 6.82 -17.27 -6.54
CA ASP A 371 7.05 -17.77 -7.91
C ASP A 371 6.37 -16.93 -9.01
N GLY A 372 5.61 -15.90 -8.61
CA GLY A 372 4.87 -15.01 -9.49
C GLY A 372 3.72 -15.66 -10.26
N ARG A 373 3.35 -16.91 -9.95
CA ARG A 373 2.30 -17.63 -10.70
C ARG A 373 0.90 -17.18 -10.35
N TYR A 374 0.70 -16.73 -9.13
CA TYR A 374 -0.60 -16.29 -8.65
C TYR A 374 -0.53 -14.87 -8.09
N LEU A 375 -1.62 -14.15 -8.27
CA LEU A 375 -1.81 -12.81 -7.73
C LEU A 375 -3.10 -12.81 -6.89
N LEU A 376 -3.00 -12.30 -5.68
CA LEU A 376 -4.15 -11.98 -4.85
C LEU A 376 -4.45 -10.50 -4.95
N ALA A 377 -5.74 -10.14 -4.96
CA ALA A 377 -6.19 -8.75 -5.01
C ALA A 377 -7.28 -8.50 -3.97
N ALA A 378 -7.06 -7.53 -3.08
CA ALA A 378 -8.03 -7.12 -2.08
C ALA A 378 -8.96 -6.03 -2.65
N SER A 379 -10.25 -6.29 -2.63
CA SER A 379 -11.31 -5.35 -3.02
C SER A 379 -11.91 -4.69 -1.79
N ASN A 380 -11.50 -3.46 -1.50
CA ASN A 380 -11.93 -2.78 -0.28
C ASN A 380 -13.40 -2.32 -0.32
N THR A 381 -13.97 -2.09 -1.49
CA THR A 381 -15.37 -1.69 -1.63
C THR A 381 -16.31 -2.90 -1.61
N ALA A 382 -15.87 -4.03 -2.18
CA ALA A 382 -16.68 -5.25 -2.25
C ALA A 382 -16.43 -6.22 -1.10
N SER A 383 -15.52 -5.91 -0.16
CA SER A 383 -15.19 -6.76 1.00
C SER A 383 -14.86 -8.20 0.60
N CYS A 384 -13.94 -8.38 -0.35
CA CYS A 384 -13.53 -9.69 -0.82
C CYS A 384 -12.07 -9.71 -1.29
N LEU A 385 -11.53 -10.92 -1.41
CA LEU A 385 -10.25 -11.20 -2.04
C LEU A 385 -10.46 -11.99 -3.33
N HIS A 386 -9.69 -11.67 -4.36
CA HIS A 386 -9.65 -12.41 -5.62
C HIS A 386 -8.33 -13.16 -5.74
N LEU A 387 -8.39 -14.42 -6.14
CA LEU A 387 -7.23 -15.18 -6.60
C LEU A 387 -7.21 -15.17 -8.13
N VAL A 388 -6.07 -14.84 -8.68
CA VAL A 388 -5.82 -14.69 -10.12
C VAL A 388 -4.65 -15.56 -10.53
N ASP A 389 -4.80 -16.35 -11.59
CA ASP A 389 -3.68 -16.93 -12.32
C ASP A 389 -2.94 -15.80 -13.03
N ALA A 390 -1.76 -15.43 -12.54
CA ALA A 390 -1.01 -14.28 -13.05
C ALA A 390 -0.41 -14.52 -14.43
N ARG A 391 -0.16 -15.80 -14.82
CA ARG A 391 0.36 -16.15 -16.16
C ARG A 391 -0.73 -16.05 -17.21
N LYS A 392 -1.90 -16.69 -16.98
CA LYS A 392 -3.06 -16.61 -17.87
C LYS A 392 -3.81 -15.30 -17.76
N PHE A 393 -3.50 -14.52 -16.74
CA PHE A 393 -4.15 -13.27 -16.36
C PHE A 393 -5.67 -13.42 -16.25
N LYS A 394 -6.11 -14.43 -15.50
CA LYS A 394 -7.51 -14.83 -15.37
C LYS A 394 -7.86 -15.02 -13.89
N LYS A 395 -9.02 -14.48 -13.47
CA LYS A 395 -9.58 -14.72 -12.14
C LYS A 395 -9.96 -16.20 -11.99
N LEU A 396 -9.52 -16.81 -10.90
CA LEU A 396 -9.88 -18.19 -10.53
C LEU A 396 -11.06 -18.21 -9.58
N LEU A 397 -10.97 -17.49 -8.47
CA LEU A 397 -12.02 -17.46 -7.46
C LEU A 397 -12.10 -16.11 -6.76
N THR A 398 -13.17 -15.93 -5.99
CA THR A 398 -13.39 -14.78 -5.11
C THR A 398 -13.88 -15.31 -3.77
N ILE A 399 -13.20 -14.93 -2.67
CA ILE A 399 -13.58 -15.31 -1.30
C ILE A 399 -14.00 -14.06 -0.51
N PRO A 400 -15.04 -14.13 0.32
CA PRO A 400 -15.40 -13.03 1.21
C PRO A 400 -14.26 -12.67 2.17
N ALA A 401 -14.12 -11.38 2.46
CA ALA A 401 -13.26 -10.81 3.50
C ALA A 401 -14.10 -9.93 4.43
N ASP A 402 -13.54 -9.59 5.59
CA ASP A 402 -14.19 -8.62 6.46
C ASP A 402 -14.22 -7.21 5.82
N SER A 403 -15.00 -6.31 6.41
CA SER A 403 -15.28 -5.00 5.86
C SER A 403 -14.04 -4.16 5.60
N TYR A 404 -13.93 -3.66 4.39
CA TYR A 404 -12.88 -2.76 3.93
C TYR A 404 -11.46 -3.33 4.05
N PRO A 405 -11.14 -4.44 3.36
CA PRO A 405 -9.80 -5.01 3.36
C PRO A 405 -8.79 -4.03 2.74
N VAL A 406 -7.66 -3.85 3.42
CA VAL A 406 -6.67 -2.82 3.06
C VAL A 406 -5.25 -3.35 2.93
N GLY A 407 -4.81 -4.24 3.80
CA GLY A 407 -3.53 -4.93 3.71
C GLY A 407 -3.72 -6.34 3.18
N LEU A 408 -2.75 -6.86 2.47
CA LEU A 408 -2.75 -8.20 1.91
C LEU A 408 -1.32 -8.62 1.62
N ASP A 409 -0.95 -9.80 2.07
CA ASP A 409 0.31 -10.44 1.70
C ASP A 409 0.17 -11.95 1.65
N VAL A 410 1.13 -12.62 1.00
CA VAL A 410 1.19 -14.07 0.81
C VAL A 410 2.50 -14.59 1.39
N SER A 411 2.45 -15.70 2.13
CA SER A 411 3.64 -16.34 2.67
C SER A 411 4.62 -16.75 1.57
N PRO A 412 5.93 -16.78 1.86
CA PRO A 412 6.95 -17.16 0.87
C PRO A 412 6.75 -18.54 0.26
N ASP A 413 6.12 -19.46 0.98
CA ASP A 413 5.79 -20.82 0.48
C ASP A 413 4.49 -20.87 -0.33
N GLY A 414 3.76 -19.75 -0.45
CA GLY A 414 2.52 -19.65 -1.20
C GLY A 414 1.31 -20.33 -0.56
N LYS A 415 1.40 -20.80 0.68
CA LYS A 415 0.34 -21.60 1.32
C LYS A 415 -0.60 -20.79 2.22
N THR A 416 -0.19 -19.60 2.61
CA THR A 416 -0.95 -18.74 3.51
C THR A 416 -1.08 -17.35 2.93
N ALA A 417 -2.28 -16.76 3.00
CA ALA A 417 -2.47 -15.34 2.76
C ALA A 417 -3.02 -14.69 4.04
N VAL A 418 -2.62 -13.46 4.30
CA VAL A 418 -3.16 -12.65 5.40
C VAL A 418 -3.72 -11.36 4.85
N SER A 419 -4.94 -11.02 5.28
CA SER A 419 -5.60 -9.76 4.94
C SER A 419 -5.96 -8.99 6.20
N THR A 420 -5.84 -7.67 6.14
CA THR A 420 -6.26 -6.78 7.22
C THR A 420 -7.47 -5.96 6.79
N SER A 421 -8.47 -5.85 7.66
CA SER A 421 -9.69 -5.09 7.39
C SER A 421 -9.89 -3.98 8.42
N GLN A 422 -10.07 -2.74 7.94
CA GLN A 422 -10.23 -1.57 8.80
C GLN A 422 -11.69 -1.28 9.17
N GLY A 423 -12.64 -1.83 8.42
CA GLY A 423 -14.05 -1.50 8.53
C GLY A 423 -14.44 -0.21 7.84
N ARG A 424 -15.71 -0.06 7.52
CA ARG A 424 -16.29 1.13 6.92
C ARG A 424 -17.70 1.36 7.49
N GLU A 425 -18.05 2.62 7.68
CA GLU A 425 -19.41 3.01 8.13
C GLU A 425 -19.85 2.30 9.42
N ARG A 426 -18.90 2.07 10.35
CA ARG A 426 -19.10 1.33 11.61
C ARG A 426 -19.48 -0.15 11.44
N GLN A 427 -19.28 -0.71 10.26
CA GLN A 427 -19.50 -2.13 9.98
C GLN A 427 -18.16 -2.85 9.90
N GLY A 428 -18.03 -3.96 10.63
CA GLY A 428 -16.85 -4.80 10.63
C GLY A 428 -15.54 -4.08 10.97
N GLY A 429 -14.45 -4.66 10.52
CA GLY A 429 -13.12 -4.10 10.67
C GLY A 429 -12.45 -4.42 12.00
N ASN A 430 -11.27 -3.86 12.17
CA ASN A 430 -10.34 -4.23 13.24
C ASN A 430 -10.08 -5.74 13.27
N VAL A 431 -9.77 -6.28 12.08
CA VAL A 431 -9.65 -7.72 11.83
C VAL A 431 -8.35 -8.01 11.06
N VAL A 432 -7.71 -9.10 11.45
CA VAL A 432 -6.64 -9.77 10.69
C VAL A 432 -7.15 -11.17 10.35
N ASP A 433 -7.43 -11.41 9.08
CA ASP A 433 -7.90 -12.68 8.55
C ASP A 433 -6.76 -13.48 7.93
N VAL A 434 -6.67 -14.76 8.27
CA VAL A 434 -5.69 -15.69 7.74
C VAL A 434 -6.38 -16.73 6.88
N TYR A 435 -5.89 -16.91 5.66
CA TYR A 435 -6.42 -17.84 4.68
C TYR A 435 -5.39 -18.91 4.34
N THR A 436 -5.81 -20.17 4.31
CA THR A 436 -5.03 -21.25 3.70
C THR A 436 -5.26 -21.23 2.18
N LEU A 437 -4.18 -21.38 1.43
CA LEU A 437 -4.20 -21.47 -0.02
C LEU A 437 -3.84 -22.88 -0.48
N THR A 438 -4.62 -23.45 -1.38
CA THR A 438 -4.24 -24.61 -2.21
C THR A 438 -4.08 -24.13 -3.63
N LEU A 439 -2.85 -24.09 -4.12
CA LEU A 439 -2.51 -23.58 -5.42
C LEU A 439 -2.03 -24.74 -6.30
N PRO A 440 -2.58 -24.94 -7.50
CA PRO A 440 -2.11 -25.95 -8.45
C PRO A 440 -0.65 -25.74 -8.85
N GLU A 441 0.06 -26.84 -9.18
CA GLU A 441 1.44 -26.82 -9.66
C GLU A 441 1.59 -26.21 -11.08
#